data_ad1eb3b769603636f2caf9f00db55046
#
_entry.id   ad1eb3b769603636f2caf9f00db55046
#
_cell.length_a   1.000
_cell.length_b   1.000
_cell.length_c   1.000
_cell.angle_alpha   90.00
_cell.angle_beta   90.00
_cell.angle_gamma   90.00
#
_symmetry.space_group_name_H-M   'P 1'
#
loop_
_entity.id
_entity.type
_entity.pdbx_description
1 polymer ?
#
loop_
_entity_poly.entity_id
_entity_poly.type
_entity_poly.pdbx_seq_one_letter_code
_entity_poly.pdbx_strand_id
1 'polypeptide(L)'
;CEVDGRYDGSSKFPRGDRFGFFPSFSLGYRISEEKFFEPLRNVVDNLKLRASYGTLGNQDVGSYDYIQSINTQKVMGNYTFDKVSGADYAYADNPVSGALTWEKVIHKNVGLDLSMLSSRLNLSFDAYIRDVKGILTQGKSLPSIYGAAEPMVNANDIRTKGWELTFGWRDSFKIAGRPFHYSLSATLADYKAKYTKV
;
A
#
# COMPACT_ATOMS: atom_id res chain seq x y z
N CYS A 1 21.11 -8.58 -6.19
CA CYS A 1 19.95 -7.92 -6.80
C CYS A 1 18.85 -8.95 -7.05
N GLU A 2 17.63 -8.52 -7.00
CA GLU A 2 16.44 -9.34 -7.25
C GLU A 2 15.50 -8.53 -8.12
N VAL A 3 14.88 -9.18 -9.08
CA VAL A 3 13.90 -8.59 -9.99
C VAL A 3 12.73 -9.55 -10.07
N ASP A 4 11.54 -9.06 -9.71
CA ASP A 4 10.29 -9.82 -9.78
C ASP A 4 9.27 -9.08 -10.62
N GLY A 5 8.33 -9.82 -11.16
CA GLY A 5 7.20 -9.26 -11.87
C GLY A 5 5.96 -10.11 -11.71
N ARG A 6 4.83 -9.46 -11.42
CA ARG A 6 3.55 -10.14 -11.29
C ARG A 6 2.53 -9.55 -12.28
N TYR A 7 1.83 -10.43 -12.96
CA TYR A 7 0.76 -10.07 -13.86
C TYR A 7 -0.55 -10.63 -13.32
N ASP A 8 -1.41 -9.75 -12.82
CA ASP A 8 -2.65 -10.12 -12.16
C ASP A 8 -3.85 -9.71 -12.98
N GLY A 9 -4.92 -10.51 -12.90
CA GLY A 9 -6.19 -10.23 -13.54
C GLY A 9 -7.35 -10.26 -12.55
N SER A 10 -8.30 -9.34 -12.68
CA SER A 10 -9.50 -9.30 -11.86
C SER A 10 -10.76 -9.10 -12.71
N SER A 11 -11.77 -9.92 -12.44
CA SER A 11 -13.10 -9.79 -13.04
C SER A 11 -13.91 -8.61 -12.48
N LYS A 12 -13.44 -8.00 -11.40
CA LYS A 12 -14.06 -6.82 -10.78
C LYS A 12 -13.94 -5.55 -11.63
N PHE A 13 -13.10 -5.57 -12.65
CA PHE A 13 -12.87 -4.43 -13.54
C PHE A 13 -13.42 -4.69 -14.96
N PRO A 14 -13.75 -3.63 -15.72
CA PRO A 14 -14.16 -3.76 -17.11
C PRO A 14 -13.08 -4.42 -17.98
N ARG A 15 -13.49 -4.96 -19.13
CA ARG A 15 -12.62 -5.82 -19.97
C ARG A 15 -11.28 -5.20 -20.35
N GLY A 16 -11.19 -3.88 -20.52
CA GLY A 16 -9.96 -3.17 -20.88
C GLY A 16 -8.98 -3.00 -19.70
N ASP A 17 -9.47 -3.01 -18.46
CA ASP A 17 -8.73 -2.64 -17.25
C ASP A 17 -8.54 -3.79 -16.26
N ARG A 18 -8.84 -5.03 -16.68
CA ARG A 18 -8.78 -6.23 -15.84
C ARG A 18 -7.38 -6.61 -15.40
N PHE A 19 -6.39 -6.38 -16.26
CA PHE A 19 -5.04 -6.86 -16.06
C PHE A 19 -4.11 -5.74 -15.63
N GLY A 20 -3.28 -6.03 -14.61
CA GLY A 20 -2.25 -5.15 -14.12
C GLY A 20 -0.89 -5.84 -14.05
N PHE A 21 0.17 -5.14 -14.44
CA PHE A 21 1.54 -5.59 -14.28
C PHE A 21 2.21 -4.84 -13.11
N PHE A 22 2.79 -5.59 -12.17
CA PHE A 22 3.33 -5.08 -10.93
C PHE A 22 4.79 -5.54 -10.78
N PRO A 23 5.75 -4.77 -11.32
CA PRO A 23 7.17 -5.07 -11.18
C PRO A 23 7.70 -4.67 -9.80
N SER A 24 8.73 -5.40 -9.34
CA SER A 24 9.54 -5.06 -8.18
C SER A 24 11.02 -5.30 -8.46
N PHE A 25 11.84 -4.49 -7.82
CA PHE A 25 13.30 -4.54 -7.94
C PHE A 25 13.92 -4.28 -6.58
N SER A 26 14.92 -5.08 -6.19
CA SER A 26 15.70 -4.85 -4.99
C SER A 26 17.20 -4.99 -5.24
N LEU A 27 17.96 -4.11 -4.62
CA LEU A 27 19.43 -4.08 -4.67
C LEU A 27 19.97 -3.99 -3.25
N GLY A 28 20.94 -4.84 -2.94
CA GLY A 28 21.72 -4.78 -1.71
C GLY A 28 23.21 -4.75 -2.02
N TYR A 29 23.91 -3.80 -1.43
CA TYR A 29 25.38 -3.66 -1.59
C TYR A 29 26.04 -3.67 -0.22
N ARG A 30 26.93 -4.64 0.01
CA ARG A 30 27.67 -4.79 1.26
C ARG A 30 29.01 -4.10 1.15
N ILE A 31 29.10 -2.88 1.66
CA ILE A 31 30.30 -2.03 1.63
C ILE A 31 31.42 -2.64 2.48
N SER A 32 31.08 -3.29 3.61
CA SER A 32 32.05 -3.91 4.52
C SER A 32 32.88 -5.03 3.88
N GLU A 33 32.46 -5.61 2.75
CA GLU A 33 33.20 -6.64 2.04
C GLU A 33 34.24 -6.09 1.05
N GLU A 34 34.21 -4.78 0.79
CA GLU A 34 35.10 -4.14 -0.17
C GLU A 34 36.52 -3.96 0.41
N LYS A 35 37.52 -4.05 -0.47
CA LYS A 35 38.94 -3.94 -0.09
C LYS A 35 39.27 -2.60 0.56
N PHE A 36 38.69 -1.52 0.10
CA PHE A 36 38.92 -0.18 0.67
C PHE A 36 38.37 -0.04 2.10
N PHE A 37 37.46 -0.93 2.51
CA PHE A 37 36.85 -0.91 3.85
C PHE A 37 37.66 -1.71 4.88
N GLU A 38 38.68 -2.42 4.46
CA GLU A 38 39.52 -3.31 5.31
C GLU A 38 40.04 -2.66 6.60
N PRO A 39 40.51 -1.40 6.62
CA PRO A 39 40.96 -0.76 7.85
C PRO A 39 39.88 -0.55 8.92
N LEU A 40 38.62 -0.51 8.51
CA LEU A 40 37.48 -0.25 9.41
C LEU A 40 36.79 -1.54 9.90
N ARG A 41 37.15 -2.71 9.38
CA ARG A 41 36.55 -4.02 9.74
C ARG A 41 36.75 -4.40 11.19
N ASN A 42 37.76 -3.86 11.87
CA ASN A 42 37.98 -4.10 13.29
C ASN A 42 36.89 -3.46 14.20
N VAL A 43 36.17 -2.47 13.68
CA VAL A 43 35.12 -1.74 14.41
C VAL A 43 33.75 -1.96 13.82
N VAL A 44 33.68 -2.00 12.47
CA VAL A 44 32.45 -2.16 11.71
C VAL A 44 32.37 -3.57 11.14
N ASP A 45 31.50 -4.39 11.68
CA ASP A 45 31.34 -5.79 11.28
C ASP A 45 30.54 -5.92 9.97
N ASN A 46 29.52 -5.09 9.79
CA ASN A 46 28.71 -5.09 8.59
C ASN A 46 28.21 -3.69 8.28
N LEU A 47 28.36 -3.29 7.04
CA LEU A 47 27.77 -2.08 6.49
C LEU A 47 27.13 -2.44 5.14
N LYS A 48 25.80 -2.37 5.08
CA LYS A 48 25.03 -2.73 3.89
C LYS A 48 24.07 -1.61 3.50
N LEU A 49 24.13 -1.20 2.24
CA LEU A 49 23.12 -0.35 1.62
C LEU A 49 22.05 -1.20 0.95
N ARG A 50 20.80 -0.77 1.05
CA ARG A 50 19.64 -1.39 0.40
C ARG A 50 18.88 -0.34 -0.39
N ALA A 51 18.40 -0.72 -1.54
CA ALA A 51 17.46 0.08 -2.31
C ALA A 51 16.39 -0.84 -2.88
N SER A 52 15.13 -0.44 -2.81
CA SER A 52 14.04 -1.20 -3.40
C SER A 52 13.00 -0.31 -4.06
N TYR A 53 12.41 -0.83 -5.09
CA TYR A 53 11.27 -0.28 -5.81
C TYR A 53 10.27 -1.40 -6.02
N GLY A 54 9.02 -1.20 -5.65
CA GLY A 54 7.99 -2.20 -5.86
C GLY A 54 6.64 -1.55 -6.19
N THR A 55 5.85 -2.25 -6.98
CA THR A 55 4.48 -1.86 -7.28
C THR A 55 3.53 -2.96 -6.87
N LEU A 56 2.36 -2.57 -6.33
CA LEU A 56 1.28 -3.46 -5.93
C LEU A 56 -0.03 -2.92 -6.48
N GLY A 57 -0.93 -3.83 -6.87
CA GLY A 57 -2.30 -3.52 -7.25
C GLY A 57 -3.25 -3.85 -6.11
N ASN A 58 -4.16 -2.93 -5.81
CA ASN A 58 -5.29 -3.16 -4.92
C ASN A 58 -6.58 -3.18 -5.74
N GLN A 59 -7.43 -4.18 -5.47
CA GLN A 59 -8.73 -4.39 -6.12
C GLN A 59 -9.89 -4.36 -5.11
N ASP A 60 -9.78 -3.54 -4.07
CA ASP A 60 -10.80 -3.44 -3.03
C ASP A 60 -12.03 -2.64 -3.54
N VAL A 61 -12.76 -3.28 -4.45
CA VAL A 61 -14.02 -2.82 -5.02
C VAL A 61 -15.04 -3.94 -4.93
N GLY A 62 -16.31 -3.60 -4.96
CA GLY A 62 -17.40 -4.56 -5.08
C GLY A 62 -17.31 -5.38 -6.36
N SER A 63 -18.03 -6.47 -6.41
CA SER A 63 -18.10 -7.32 -7.60
C SER A 63 -19.06 -6.68 -8.61
N TYR A 64 -18.55 -6.42 -9.82
CA TYR A 64 -19.32 -5.87 -10.93
C TYR A 64 -19.84 -4.44 -10.75
N ASP A 65 -19.22 -3.63 -9.87
CA ASP A 65 -19.57 -2.22 -9.64
C ASP A 65 -19.46 -1.33 -10.89
N TYR A 66 -18.92 -1.85 -11.97
CA TYR A 66 -18.83 -1.19 -13.27
C TYR A 66 -20.04 -1.47 -14.19
N ILE A 67 -20.99 -2.32 -13.76
CA ILE A 67 -22.17 -2.71 -14.56
C ILE A 67 -23.39 -2.00 -14.00
N GLN A 68 -24.01 -1.15 -14.83
CA GLN A 68 -25.29 -0.55 -14.48
C GLN A 68 -26.38 -1.62 -14.43
N SER A 69 -27.05 -1.75 -13.29
CA SER A 69 -28.16 -2.66 -13.11
C SER A 69 -29.51 -1.93 -13.13
N ILE A 70 -30.54 -2.66 -13.51
CA ILE A 70 -31.93 -2.24 -13.36
C ILE A 70 -32.55 -3.14 -12.31
N ASN A 71 -32.97 -2.54 -11.21
CA ASN A 71 -33.62 -3.24 -10.13
C ASN A 71 -35.14 -3.21 -10.32
N THR A 72 -35.79 -4.32 -10.00
CA THR A 72 -37.24 -4.41 -9.98
C THR A 72 -37.69 -4.61 -8.53
N GLN A 73 -38.69 -3.85 -8.13
CA GLN A 73 -39.24 -3.93 -6.77
C GLN A 73 -40.76 -3.90 -6.83
N LYS A 74 -41.38 -4.72 -5.98
CA LYS A 74 -42.83 -4.67 -5.76
C LYS A 74 -43.16 -3.46 -4.89
N VAL A 75 -44.12 -2.67 -5.31
CA VAL A 75 -44.64 -1.58 -4.50
C VAL A 75 -45.42 -2.16 -3.34
N MET A 76 -44.85 -2.15 -2.15
CA MET A 76 -45.61 -2.33 -0.92
C MET A 76 -46.26 -1.02 -0.55
N GLY A 77 -47.48 -0.76 -1.02
CA GLY A 77 -48.21 0.45 -0.68
C GLY A 77 -49.44 0.69 -1.55
N ASN A 78 -50.24 1.68 -1.19
CA ASN A 78 -51.57 2.01 -1.72
C ASN A 78 -51.63 2.52 -3.18
N TYR A 79 -50.63 2.22 -4.02
CA TYR A 79 -50.70 2.55 -5.44
C TYR A 79 -51.41 1.43 -6.15
N THR A 80 -52.62 1.68 -6.54
CA THR A 80 -53.39 0.77 -7.39
C THR A 80 -53.47 1.36 -8.79
N PHE A 81 -52.83 0.74 -9.76
CA PHE A 81 -53.16 0.93 -11.19
C PHE A 81 -54.29 -0.01 -11.53
N ASP A 82 -55.41 0.54 -11.97
CA ASP A 82 -56.58 -0.21 -12.46
C ASP A 82 -57.05 -1.33 -11.50
N LYS A 83 -57.21 -0.99 -10.20
CA LYS A 83 -57.61 -1.89 -9.10
C LYS A 83 -56.67 -3.07 -8.82
N VAL A 84 -55.52 -3.14 -9.45
CA VAL A 84 -54.46 -4.14 -9.14
C VAL A 84 -53.50 -3.55 -8.13
N SER A 85 -53.50 -4.03 -6.90
CA SER A 85 -52.56 -3.66 -5.91
C SER A 85 -51.22 -4.33 -6.15
N GLY A 86 -50.14 -3.55 -6.15
CA GLY A 86 -48.77 -4.08 -6.21
C GLY A 86 -48.20 -4.17 -7.60
N ALA A 87 -48.25 -3.08 -8.35
CA ALA A 87 -47.49 -2.98 -9.60
C ALA A 87 -45.98 -3.09 -9.35
N ASP A 88 -45.31 -3.91 -10.12
CA ASP A 88 -43.84 -3.95 -10.11
C ASP A 88 -43.32 -2.68 -10.81
N TYR A 89 -42.30 -2.05 -10.22
CA TYR A 89 -41.62 -0.95 -10.88
C TYR A 89 -40.13 -1.28 -11.05
N ALA A 90 -39.57 -0.76 -12.12
CA ALA A 90 -38.15 -0.87 -12.39
C ALA A 90 -37.48 0.49 -12.18
N TYR A 91 -36.32 0.49 -11.57
CA TYR A 91 -35.48 1.69 -11.43
C TYR A 91 -34.05 1.38 -11.75
N ALA A 92 -33.33 2.35 -12.30
CA ALA A 92 -31.90 2.25 -12.50
C ALA A 92 -31.19 2.41 -11.14
N ASP A 93 -30.19 1.59 -10.88
CA ASP A 93 -29.31 1.74 -9.75
C ASP A 93 -28.45 3.01 -9.87
N ASN A 94 -27.66 3.32 -8.86
CA ASN A 94 -26.74 4.46 -8.90
C ASN A 94 -25.86 4.38 -10.16
N PRO A 95 -25.48 5.52 -10.77
CA PRO A 95 -24.60 5.54 -11.91
C PRO A 95 -23.27 4.87 -11.60
N VAL A 96 -22.72 4.17 -12.56
CA VAL A 96 -21.46 3.43 -12.46
C VAL A 96 -20.38 4.07 -13.31
N SER A 97 -19.12 3.94 -12.89
CA SER A 97 -17.98 4.34 -13.71
C SER A 97 -17.51 3.17 -14.57
N GLY A 98 -17.56 3.34 -15.89
CA GLY A 98 -16.99 2.37 -16.84
C GLY A 98 -15.45 2.35 -16.89
N ALA A 99 -14.78 3.21 -16.11
CA ALA A 99 -13.33 3.37 -16.09
C ALA A 99 -12.69 2.94 -14.75
N LEU A 100 -13.34 2.04 -14.02
CA LEU A 100 -12.76 1.49 -12.78
C LEU A 100 -11.56 0.61 -13.10
N THR A 101 -10.43 0.87 -12.44
CA THR A 101 -9.19 0.12 -12.59
C THR A 101 -8.46 -0.07 -11.27
N TRP A 102 -7.34 -0.76 -11.31
CA TRP A 102 -6.48 -1.02 -10.17
C TRP A 102 -6.01 0.25 -9.46
N GLU A 103 -6.19 0.31 -8.17
CA GLU A 103 -5.44 1.24 -7.33
C GLU A 103 -3.98 0.75 -7.28
N LYS A 104 -3.02 1.64 -7.57
CA LYS A 104 -1.59 1.31 -7.63
C LYS A 104 -0.84 1.88 -6.44
N VAL A 105 -0.20 0.99 -5.69
CA VAL A 105 0.73 1.37 -4.62
C VAL A 105 2.15 1.24 -5.15
N ILE A 106 2.90 2.35 -5.15
CA ILE A 106 4.31 2.40 -5.57
C ILE A 106 5.14 2.68 -4.34
N HIS A 107 6.01 1.75 -3.98
CA HIS A 107 6.89 1.87 -2.82
C HIS A 107 8.34 1.98 -3.27
N LYS A 108 9.04 3.01 -2.76
CA LYS A 108 10.47 3.27 -2.95
C LYS A 108 11.10 3.33 -1.60
N ASN A 109 12.14 2.55 -1.37
CA ASN A 109 12.86 2.52 -0.10
C ASN A 109 14.36 2.55 -0.34
N VAL A 110 15.08 3.26 0.55
CA VAL A 110 16.53 3.22 0.68
C VAL A 110 16.84 2.96 2.14
N GLY A 111 17.63 1.94 2.40
CA GLY A 111 17.97 1.50 3.75
C GLY A 111 19.48 1.35 3.95
N LEU A 112 19.90 1.48 5.20
CA LEU A 112 21.25 1.28 5.67
C LEU A 112 21.23 0.34 6.87
N ASP A 113 21.96 -0.77 6.79
CA ASP A 113 22.19 -1.67 7.92
C ASP A 113 23.64 -1.56 8.37
N LEU A 114 23.84 -1.28 9.64
CA LEU A 114 25.16 -1.14 10.27
C LEU A 114 25.23 -2.05 11.50
N SER A 115 26.29 -2.87 11.57
CA SER A 115 26.63 -3.64 12.74
C SER A 115 28.07 -3.31 13.16
N MET A 116 28.31 -3.07 14.43
CA MET A 116 29.60 -2.64 14.95
C MET A 116 29.92 -3.35 16.29
N LEU A 117 31.21 -3.30 16.68
CA LEU A 117 31.70 -3.77 17.98
C LEU A 117 31.39 -5.25 18.20
N SER A 118 31.73 -6.11 17.25
CA SER A 118 31.43 -7.54 17.29
C SER A 118 29.92 -7.80 17.43
N SER A 119 29.13 -7.05 16.62
CA SER A 119 27.67 -7.12 16.56
C SER A 119 26.95 -6.77 17.87
N ARG A 120 27.62 -6.05 18.78
CA ARG A 120 26.98 -5.50 19.99
C ARG A 120 26.02 -4.36 19.62
N LEU A 121 26.46 -3.48 18.74
CA LEU A 121 25.65 -2.39 18.20
C LEU A 121 25.08 -2.78 16.84
N ASN A 122 23.76 -2.70 16.69
CA ASN A 122 23.07 -2.89 15.42
C ASN A 122 22.16 -1.68 15.18
N LEU A 123 22.26 -1.10 14.00
CA LEU A 123 21.47 0.04 13.58
C LEU A 123 20.90 -0.23 12.18
N SER A 124 19.62 -0.03 12.01
CA SER A 124 18.95 -0.07 10.72
C SER A 124 18.20 1.23 10.51
N PHE A 125 18.44 1.87 9.39
CA PHE A 125 17.78 3.10 8.99
C PHE A 125 17.14 2.89 7.63
N ASP A 126 15.86 3.22 7.51
CA ASP A 126 15.09 3.17 6.28
C ASP A 126 14.42 4.52 6.01
N ALA A 127 14.52 4.99 4.78
CA ALA A 127 13.77 6.15 4.29
C ALA A 127 12.94 5.73 3.08
N TYR A 128 11.65 6.05 3.10
CA TYR A 128 10.74 5.57 2.07
C TYR A 128 9.79 6.65 1.54
N ILE A 129 9.36 6.40 0.31
CA ILE A 129 8.26 7.12 -0.34
C ILE A 129 7.25 6.08 -0.80
N ARG A 130 6.01 6.22 -0.35
CA ARG A 130 4.89 5.41 -0.76
C ARG A 130 3.87 6.28 -1.47
N ASP A 131 3.66 6.02 -2.76
CA ASP A 131 2.64 6.66 -3.58
C ASP A 131 1.46 5.70 -3.75
N VAL A 132 0.27 6.11 -3.36
CA VAL A 132 -0.98 5.41 -3.65
C VAL A 132 -1.68 6.22 -4.73
N LYS A 133 -1.88 5.63 -5.89
CA LYS A 133 -2.45 6.28 -7.06
C LYS A 133 -3.78 5.66 -7.46
N GLY A 134 -4.71 6.52 -7.86
CA GLY A 134 -6.02 6.10 -8.31
C GLY A 134 -6.83 5.46 -7.18
N ILE A 135 -6.81 6.05 -5.99
CA ILE A 135 -7.61 5.58 -4.87
C ILE A 135 -9.07 5.63 -5.27
N LEU A 136 -9.76 4.53 -5.01
CA LEU A 136 -11.19 4.39 -5.25
C LEU A 136 -11.96 5.22 -4.22
N THR A 137 -12.71 6.18 -4.71
CA THR A 137 -13.50 7.09 -3.89
C THR A 137 -14.79 7.46 -4.62
N GLN A 138 -15.74 7.99 -3.90
CA GLN A 138 -16.91 8.60 -4.53
C GLN A 138 -16.48 9.75 -5.44
N GLY A 139 -17.10 9.85 -6.59
CA GLY A 139 -16.89 10.92 -7.56
C GLY A 139 -17.27 12.30 -7.00
N LYS A 140 -17.19 13.31 -7.84
CA LYS A 140 -17.63 14.66 -7.45
C LYS A 140 -19.14 14.65 -7.18
N SER A 141 -19.55 15.40 -6.15
CA SER A 141 -20.95 15.48 -5.76
C SER A 141 -21.83 15.92 -6.92
N LEU A 142 -22.89 15.17 -7.13
CA LEU A 142 -23.92 15.48 -8.14
C LEU A 142 -24.93 16.48 -7.57
N PRO A 143 -25.50 17.36 -8.41
CA PRO A 143 -26.61 18.18 -7.98
C PRO A 143 -27.76 17.34 -7.42
N SER A 144 -28.41 17.79 -6.36
CA SER A 144 -29.50 17.04 -5.68
C SER A 144 -30.66 16.68 -6.63
N ILE A 145 -30.85 17.45 -7.67
CA ILE A 145 -31.88 17.19 -8.71
C ILE A 145 -31.59 15.93 -9.55
N TYR A 146 -30.35 15.40 -9.51
CA TYR A 146 -29.97 14.19 -10.21
C TYR A 146 -30.59 12.93 -9.62
N GLY A 147 -30.90 12.96 -8.31
CA GLY A 147 -31.64 11.89 -7.63
C GLY A 147 -30.90 10.56 -7.48
N ALA A 148 -29.59 10.53 -7.64
CA ALA A 148 -28.76 9.35 -7.47
C ALA A 148 -27.43 9.70 -6.77
N ALA A 149 -26.81 8.72 -6.13
CA ALA A 149 -25.50 8.88 -5.52
C ALA A 149 -24.37 8.94 -6.59
N GLU A 150 -23.24 9.48 -6.18
CA GLU A 150 -22.05 9.60 -7.02
C GLU A 150 -21.46 8.22 -7.33
N PRO A 151 -20.99 7.97 -8.56
CA PRO A 151 -20.30 6.72 -8.90
C PRO A 151 -18.92 6.65 -8.22
N MET A 152 -18.45 5.43 -7.97
CA MET A 152 -17.07 5.20 -7.57
C MET A 152 -16.12 5.48 -8.74
N VAL A 153 -15.03 6.18 -8.48
CA VAL A 153 -14.01 6.55 -9.47
C VAL A 153 -12.60 6.44 -8.90
N ASN A 154 -11.61 6.24 -9.75
CA ASN A 154 -10.20 6.33 -9.38
C ASN A 154 -9.75 7.80 -9.44
N ALA A 155 -9.91 8.55 -8.35
CA ALA A 155 -9.71 10.01 -8.39
C ALA A 155 -8.50 10.49 -7.59
N ASN A 156 -8.33 10.03 -6.37
CA ASN A 156 -7.38 10.60 -5.42
C ASN A 156 -6.01 9.93 -5.45
N ASP A 157 -4.96 10.71 -5.22
CA ASP A 157 -3.60 10.22 -5.03
C ASP A 157 -3.06 10.68 -3.68
N ILE A 158 -2.41 9.79 -2.94
CA ILE A 158 -1.76 10.09 -1.66
C ILE A 158 -0.28 9.75 -1.76
N ARG A 159 0.57 10.66 -1.28
CA ARG A 159 2.00 10.42 -1.08
C ARG A 159 2.35 10.44 0.38
N THR A 160 2.93 9.35 0.86
CA THR A 160 3.51 9.23 2.19
C THR A 160 5.02 9.19 2.07
N LYS A 161 5.70 10.04 2.83
CA LYS A 161 7.16 10.01 3.01
C LYS A 161 7.42 9.75 4.47
N GLY A 162 8.31 8.82 4.76
CA GLY A 162 8.64 8.49 6.14
C GLY A 162 10.06 7.98 6.27
N TRP A 163 10.48 7.82 7.51
CA TRP A 163 11.74 7.20 7.88
C TRP A 163 11.55 6.37 9.16
N GLU A 164 12.37 5.36 9.29
CA GLU A 164 12.39 4.46 10.43
C GLU A 164 13.85 4.23 10.85
N LEU A 165 14.12 4.29 12.14
CA LEU A 165 15.41 4.02 12.73
C LEU A 165 15.23 2.98 13.83
N THR A 166 15.91 1.86 13.69
CA THR A 166 15.99 0.83 14.71
C THR A 166 17.40 0.77 15.27
N PHE A 167 17.50 0.88 16.58
CA PHE A 167 18.73 0.76 17.35
C PHE A 167 18.65 -0.50 18.20
N GLY A 168 19.71 -1.30 18.20
CA GLY A 168 19.85 -2.47 19.03
C GLY A 168 21.23 -2.51 19.69
N TRP A 169 21.26 -2.72 20.99
CA TRP A 169 22.48 -2.96 21.75
C TRP A 169 22.37 -4.29 22.49
N ARG A 170 23.38 -5.12 22.37
CA ARG A 170 23.48 -6.36 23.13
C ARG A 170 24.89 -6.52 23.67
N ASP A 171 25.01 -6.92 24.94
CA ASP A 171 26.29 -7.18 25.51
C ASP A 171 26.18 -8.27 26.60
N SER A 172 27.34 -8.77 27.05
CA SER A 172 27.43 -9.76 28.11
C SER A 172 28.62 -9.49 28.98
N PHE A 173 28.45 -9.65 30.29
CA PHE A 173 29.50 -9.59 31.26
C PHE A 173 29.29 -10.65 32.34
N LYS A 174 30.28 -10.88 33.18
CA LYS A 174 30.18 -11.86 34.25
C LYS A 174 29.82 -11.17 35.56
N ILE A 175 28.78 -11.65 36.25
CA ILE A 175 28.42 -11.27 37.63
C ILE A 175 28.64 -12.47 38.52
N ALA A 176 29.49 -12.33 39.54
CA ALA A 176 29.81 -13.42 40.48
C ALA A 176 30.22 -14.75 39.78
N GLY A 177 30.99 -14.64 38.67
CA GLY A 177 31.45 -15.79 37.89
C GLY A 177 30.42 -16.37 36.90
N ARG A 178 29.19 -15.90 36.90
CA ARG A 178 28.14 -16.34 35.98
C ARG A 178 27.93 -15.36 34.81
N PRO A 179 27.74 -15.82 33.59
CA PRO A 179 27.47 -14.94 32.44
C PRO A 179 26.13 -14.26 32.61
N PHE A 180 26.10 -12.94 32.44
CA PHE A 180 24.88 -12.12 32.35
C PHE A 180 24.80 -11.50 30.97
N HIS A 181 23.68 -11.73 30.27
CA HIS A 181 23.42 -11.20 28.93
C HIS A 181 22.29 -10.19 29.03
N TYR A 182 22.43 -9.08 28.32
CA TYR A 182 21.37 -8.10 28.21
C TYR A 182 21.26 -7.57 26.79
N SER A 183 20.08 -7.13 26.43
CA SER A 183 19.80 -6.47 25.16
C SER A 183 18.85 -5.30 25.35
N LEU A 184 19.12 -4.22 24.65
CA LEU A 184 18.28 -3.03 24.57
C LEU A 184 17.93 -2.80 23.11
N SER A 185 16.68 -2.44 22.82
CA SER A 185 16.26 -2.05 21.51
C SER A 185 15.34 -0.83 21.57
N ALA A 186 15.49 0.06 20.59
CA ALA A 186 14.64 1.22 20.44
C ALA A 186 14.33 1.41 18.97
N THR A 187 13.08 1.75 18.66
CA THR A 187 12.64 2.08 17.30
C THR A 187 12.01 3.46 17.31
N LEU A 188 12.44 4.29 16.37
CA LEU A 188 11.91 5.62 16.12
C LEU A 188 11.41 5.66 14.68
N ALA A 189 10.22 6.20 14.48
CA ALA A 189 9.65 6.37 13.14
C ALA A 189 8.84 7.66 13.07
N ASP A 190 8.88 8.31 11.92
CA ASP A 190 7.99 9.42 11.60
C ASP A 190 7.60 9.39 10.13
N TYR A 191 6.40 9.85 9.83
CA TYR A 191 5.93 9.95 8.47
C TYR A 191 5.01 11.15 8.24
N LYS A 192 4.95 11.58 6.99
CA LYS A 192 4.04 12.63 6.55
C LYS A 192 3.30 12.19 5.29
N ALA A 193 1.96 12.18 5.37
CA ALA A 193 1.09 11.87 4.26
C ALA A 193 0.45 13.16 3.72
N LYS A 194 0.34 13.25 2.38
CA LYS A 194 -0.30 14.38 1.70
C LYS A 194 -1.07 13.87 0.48
N TYR A 195 -2.23 14.45 0.25
CA TYR A 195 -2.90 14.32 -1.06
C TYR A 195 -2.07 15.03 -2.12
N THR A 196 -1.86 14.37 -3.23
CA THR A 196 -1.14 14.91 -4.40
C THR A 196 -2.08 15.19 -5.57
N LYS A 197 -3.26 14.56 -5.54
CA LYS A 197 -4.38 14.80 -6.43
C LYS A 197 -5.69 14.60 -5.66
N VAL A 198 -6.66 15.47 -5.90
CA VAL A 198 -8.03 15.43 -5.34
C VAL A 198 -9.03 15.69 -6.46
#